data_31748a165e2c4a484aca7f44c3df540f
#
_entry.id   31748a165e2c4a484aca7f44c3df540f
#
_cell.length_a   1.000
_cell.length_b   1.000
_cell.length_c   1.000
_cell.angle_alpha   90.00
_cell.angle_beta   90.00
_cell.angle_gamma   90.00
#
_symmetry.space_group_name_H-M   'P 1'
#
loop_
_entity.id
_entity.type
_entity.pdbx_description
1 polymer ?
#
loop_
_entity_poly.entity_id
_entity_poly.type
_entity_poly.pdbx_seq_one_letter_code
_entity_poly.pdbx_strand_id
1 'polypeptide(L)'
;MSIGPPGYFVPMSGLPSGNTGGRRFSVLCFLVVPDIPPAGEYIFYDGHCGLCHRTVQFVLRHDPSGKSFRFAPLQGPTFAERVPPPQRLRLPDSIVVLTSDGRLLVRSGAILHIFRGLGGVWKLLASASAVIPRPFRDAAYNFIARIRYFVFGKRDETCPLVPPEWRARFDP
;
A
#
# COMPACT_ATOMS: atom_id res chain seq x y z
N MET A 1 41.35 16.31 4.84
CA MET A 1 41.15 16.86 3.49
C MET A 1 40.12 15.99 2.78
N SER A 2 38.88 16.39 2.79
CA SER A 2 37.76 15.68 2.09
C SER A 2 37.09 16.69 1.20
N ILE A 3 37.03 16.39 -0.09
CA ILE A 3 36.49 17.25 -1.14
C ILE A 3 35.04 16.74 -1.38
N GLY A 4 34.04 17.57 -1.08
CA GLY A 4 32.63 17.32 -1.41
C GLY A 4 32.33 17.76 -2.86
N PRO A 5 31.27 17.21 -3.48
CA PRO A 5 30.92 17.52 -4.87
C PRO A 5 30.21 18.87 -5.01
N PRO A 6 30.26 19.51 -6.20
CA PRO A 6 29.85 20.89 -6.44
C PRO A 6 28.35 21.04 -6.57
N GLY A 7 27.84 22.14 -5.99
CA GLY A 7 26.45 22.54 -6.05
C GLY A 7 26.01 23.02 -7.44
N TYR A 8 24.82 22.64 -7.84
CA TYR A 8 24.16 23.20 -9.00
C TYR A 8 23.44 24.50 -8.64
N PHE A 9 23.95 25.58 -9.17
CA PHE A 9 23.35 26.91 -9.09
C PHE A 9 22.37 27.07 -10.27
N VAL A 10 21.07 27.22 -9.99
CA VAL A 10 20.06 27.53 -11.01
C VAL A 10 19.77 29.03 -10.98
N PRO A 11 20.01 29.79 -12.06
CA PRO A 11 19.70 31.22 -12.08
C PRO A 11 18.22 31.47 -12.24
N MET A 12 17.66 32.24 -11.32
CA MET A 12 16.32 32.84 -11.44
C MET A 12 16.37 34.00 -12.44
N SER A 13 15.79 33.83 -13.60
CA SER A 13 15.45 34.96 -14.47
C SER A 13 14.17 34.65 -15.26
N GLY A 14 13.15 35.49 -15.06
CA GLY A 14 11.98 35.52 -15.92
C GLY A 14 10.62 35.46 -15.21
N LEU A 15 10.26 36.48 -14.45
CA LEU A 15 8.86 36.73 -14.09
C LEU A 15 8.19 37.59 -15.22
N PRO A 16 7.10 37.14 -15.82
CA PRO A 16 6.20 38.06 -16.53
C PRO A 16 5.19 38.68 -15.55
N SER A 17 5.24 40.01 -15.47
CA SER A 17 4.25 40.85 -14.87
C SER A 17 2.99 40.82 -15.74
N GLY A 18 1.84 40.46 -15.15
CA GLY A 18 0.53 40.47 -15.82
C GLY A 18 -0.59 40.48 -14.80
N ASN A 19 -1.06 41.70 -14.48
CA ASN A 19 -2.24 42.00 -13.70
C ASN A 19 -3.50 41.61 -14.48
N THR A 20 -4.45 40.82 -13.89
CA THR A 20 -5.90 41.05 -14.02
C THR A 20 -6.74 40.03 -13.26
N GLY A 21 -7.72 40.52 -12.47
CA GLY A 21 -9.02 39.88 -12.29
C GLY A 21 -9.18 38.83 -11.23
N GLY A 22 -9.72 39.21 -10.08
CA GLY A 22 -10.07 38.33 -8.97
C GLY A 22 -10.91 37.11 -9.33
N ARG A 23 -10.39 35.98 -9.04
CA ARG A 23 -11.12 34.75 -8.68
C ARG A 23 -10.34 34.08 -7.58
N ARG A 24 -11.01 33.79 -6.47
CA ARG A 24 -10.50 32.98 -5.37
C ARG A 24 -10.12 31.63 -5.94
N PHE A 25 -8.86 31.44 -6.27
CA PHE A 25 -8.30 30.11 -6.48
C PHE A 25 -8.19 29.48 -5.09
N SER A 26 -9.16 28.63 -4.77
CA SER A 26 -8.94 27.56 -3.82
C SER A 26 -7.67 26.84 -4.25
N VAL A 27 -6.62 27.01 -3.47
CA VAL A 27 -5.40 26.21 -3.59
C VAL A 27 -5.79 24.80 -3.12
N LEU A 28 -6.47 24.05 -4.01
CA LEU A 28 -6.49 22.62 -3.93
C LEU A 28 -5.04 22.22 -4.18
N CYS A 29 -4.36 21.91 -3.09
CA CYS A 29 -3.05 21.28 -3.13
C CYS A 29 -3.22 19.92 -3.82
N PHE A 30 -3.18 19.94 -5.14
CA PHE A 30 -3.10 18.75 -5.99
C PHE A 30 -1.70 18.18 -5.72
N LEU A 31 -1.61 17.33 -4.69
CA LEU A 31 -0.46 16.46 -4.53
C LEU A 31 -0.36 15.64 -5.81
N VAL A 32 0.53 16.03 -6.69
CA VAL A 32 0.96 15.24 -7.83
C VAL A 32 1.53 13.95 -7.24
N VAL A 33 0.70 12.92 -7.22
CA VAL A 33 1.18 11.55 -6.99
C VAL A 33 2.06 11.24 -8.20
N PRO A 34 3.36 10.93 -8.02
CA PRO A 34 4.20 10.55 -9.15
C PRO A 34 3.54 9.41 -9.90
N ASP A 35 3.58 9.47 -11.23
CA ASP A 35 3.02 8.48 -12.15
C ASP A 35 3.35 7.06 -11.66
N ILE A 36 2.33 6.39 -11.13
CA ILE A 36 2.40 4.98 -10.79
C ILE A 36 2.26 4.25 -12.12
N PRO A 37 3.29 3.52 -12.59
CA PRO A 37 3.13 2.74 -13.82
C PRO A 37 1.94 1.78 -13.65
N PRO A 38 1.15 1.54 -14.71
CA PRO A 38 -0.05 0.72 -14.68
C PRO A 38 0.32 -0.76 -14.59
N ALA A 39 0.71 -1.22 -13.41
CA ALA A 39 1.07 -2.61 -13.17
C ALA A 39 0.68 -3.04 -11.76
N GLY A 40 -0.57 -3.44 -11.62
CA GLY A 40 -1.06 -4.14 -10.43
C GLY A 40 -1.21 -3.24 -9.19
N GLU A 41 -2.15 -3.60 -8.36
CA GLU A 41 -2.31 -3.00 -7.04
C GLU A 41 -1.29 -3.60 -6.08
N TYR A 42 -0.78 -2.80 -5.14
CA TYR A 42 0.21 -3.27 -4.18
C TYR A 42 -0.44 -3.69 -2.87
N ILE A 43 -0.08 -4.88 -2.40
CA ILE A 43 -0.34 -5.34 -1.05
C ILE A 43 0.96 -5.20 -0.26
N PHE A 44 1.01 -4.21 0.64
CA PHE A 44 2.10 -4.05 1.59
C PHE A 44 1.80 -4.85 2.86
N TYR A 45 2.73 -5.71 3.26
CA TYR A 45 2.57 -6.62 4.38
C TYR A 45 3.71 -6.47 5.39
N ASP A 46 3.43 -6.81 6.65
CA ASP A 46 4.46 -6.91 7.67
C ASP A 46 5.31 -8.17 7.46
N GLY A 47 6.57 -7.98 7.09
CA GLY A 47 7.51 -9.07 6.81
C GLY A 47 7.81 -9.99 8.00
N HIS A 48 7.59 -9.52 9.24
CA HIS A 48 7.84 -10.29 10.46
C HIS A 48 6.58 -11.00 11.00
N CYS A 49 5.43 -10.82 10.38
CA CYS A 49 4.15 -11.32 10.85
C CYS A 49 3.75 -12.63 10.17
N GLY A 50 3.66 -13.72 10.92
CA GLY A 50 3.24 -15.01 10.39
C GLY A 50 1.83 -15.01 9.77
N LEU A 51 0.89 -14.23 10.30
CA LEU A 51 -0.45 -14.06 9.72
C LEU A 51 -0.37 -13.34 8.36
N CYS A 52 0.45 -12.30 8.25
CA CYS A 52 0.61 -11.55 7.00
C CYS A 52 1.18 -12.45 5.90
N HIS A 53 2.17 -13.29 6.23
CA HIS A 53 2.69 -14.29 5.29
C HIS A 53 1.61 -15.27 4.81
N ARG A 54 0.76 -15.77 5.72
CA ARG A 54 -0.37 -16.65 5.35
C ARG A 54 -1.37 -15.92 4.46
N THR A 55 -1.63 -14.65 4.72
CA THR A 55 -2.52 -13.83 3.88
C THR A 55 -1.95 -13.65 2.48
N VAL A 56 -0.64 -13.37 2.35
CA VAL A 56 0.04 -13.29 1.05
C VAL A 56 -0.07 -14.62 0.30
N GLN A 57 0.25 -15.75 0.96
CA GLN A 57 0.12 -17.07 0.35
C GLN A 57 -1.32 -17.39 -0.07
N PHE A 58 -2.30 -16.99 0.72
CA PHE A 58 -3.71 -17.13 0.38
C PHE A 58 -4.05 -16.38 -0.91
N VAL A 59 -3.64 -15.10 -1.02
CA VAL A 59 -3.88 -14.29 -2.23
C VAL A 59 -3.20 -14.92 -3.45
N LEU A 60 -1.95 -15.36 -3.32
CA LEU A 60 -1.21 -16.02 -4.41
C LEU A 60 -1.93 -17.25 -4.96
N ARG A 61 -2.49 -18.08 -4.06
CA ARG A 61 -3.23 -19.29 -4.46
C ARG A 61 -4.57 -19.00 -5.13
N HIS A 62 -5.20 -17.87 -4.82
CA HIS A 62 -6.53 -17.51 -5.31
C HIS A 62 -6.51 -16.47 -6.43
N ASP A 63 -5.32 -15.98 -6.81
CA ASP A 63 -5.09 -15.14 -7.99
C ASP A 63 -4.13 -15.84 -8.97
N PRO A 64 -4.57 -16.90 -9.66
CA PRO A 64 -3.73 -17.66 -10.57
C PRO A 64 -3.28 -16.84 -11.78
N SER A 65 -4.02 -15.78 -12.14
CA SER A 65 -3.63 -14.88 -13.23
C SER A 65 -2.36 -14.08 -12.91
N GLY A 66 -2.07 -13.86 -11.62
CA GLY A 66 -0.95 -13.08 -11.16
C GLY A 66 -0.99 -11.60 -11.53
N LYS A 67 -2.12 -11.13 -12.05
CA LYS A 67 -2.25 -9.76 -12.58
C LYS A 67 -2.90 -8.78 -11.61
N SER A 68 -3.59 -9.28 -10.58
CA SER A 68 -4.37 -8.44 -9.67
C SER A 68 -3.49 -7.70 -8.68
N PHE A 69 -2.51 -8.39 -8.08
CA PHE A 69 -1.74 -7.84 -6.96
C PHE A 69 -0.25 -8.10 -7.08
N ARG A 70 0.54 -7.11 -6.68
CA ARG A 70 1.96 -7.20 -6.37
C ARG A 70 2.16 -7.10 -4.85
N PHE A 71 3.29 -7.55 -4.37
CA PHE A 71 3.58 -7.65 -2.94
C PHE A 71 4.88 -6.95 -2.62
N ALA A 72 4.91 -6.21 -1.52
CA ALA A 72 6.15 -5.65 -0.98
C ALA A 72 6.07 -5.58 0.55
N PRO A 73 7.20 -5.71 1.27
CA PRO A 73 7.20 -5.54 2.72
C PRO A 73 7.04 -4.06 3.10
N LEU A 74 6.34 -3.79 4.21
CA LEU A 74 6.21 -2.45 4.79
C LEU A 74 7.58 -1.84 5.16
N GLN A 75 8.57 -2.69 5.39
CA GLN A 75 9.94 -2.31 5.72
C GLN A 75 10.82 -2.10 4.48
N GLY A 76 10.31 -2.40 3.28
CA GLY A 76 11.06 -2.37 2.03
C GLY A 76 11.13 -0.99 1.37
N PRO A 77 12.07 -0.82 0.43
CA PRO A 77 12.23 0.42 -0.32
C PRO A 77 11.00 0.74 -1.18
N THR A 78 10.37 -0.26 -1.78
CA THR A 78 9.17 -0.07 -2.62
C THR A 78 8.04 0.64 -1.87
N PHE A 79 7.81 0.28 -0.59
CA PHE A 79 6.83 1.00 0.24
C PHE A 79 7.25 2.44 0.50
N ALA A 80 8.55 2.66 0.74
CA ALA A 80 9.09 3.98 0.98
C ALA A 80 9.01 4.91 -0.25
N GLU A 81 9.15 4.37 -1.44
CA GLU A 81 9.05 5.09 -2.70
C GLU A 81 7.59 5.40 -3.08
N ARG A 82 6.70 4.42 -2.87
CA ARG A 82 5.30 4.51 -3.31
C ARG A 82 4.40 5.28 -2.35
N VAL A 83 4.72 5.31 -1.07
CA VAL A 83 3.89 5.96 -0.04
C VAL A 83 4.64 7.14 0.58
N PRO A 84 4.18 8.38 0.40
CA PRO A 84 4.84 9.57 0.95
C PRO A 84 4.97 9.53 2.48
N PRO A 85 6.05 10.09 3.06
CA PRO A 85 6.31 10.08 4.50
C PRO A 85 5.14 10.54 5.38
N PRO A 86 4.41 11.63 5.06
CA PRO A 86 3.28 12.07 5.88
C PRO A 86 2.14 11.06 5.97
N GLN A 87 1.95 10.26 4.91
CA GLN A 87 0.93 9.21 4.88
C GLN A 87 1.39 7.99 5.66
N ARG A 88 2.66 7.58 5.51
CA ARG A 88 3.24 6.43 6.23
C ARG A 88 3.11 6.56 7.75
N LEU A 89 3.35 7.74 8.30
CA LEU A 89 3.26 8.01 9.74
C LEU A 89 1.84 7.87 10.30
N ARG A 90 0.82 7.94 9.45
CA ARG A 90 -0.60 7.81 9.84
C ARG A 90 -1.15 6.40 9.64
N LEU A 91 -0.40 5.51 9.00
CA LEU A 91 -0.86 4.16 8.75
C LEU A 91 -0.79 3.33 10.02
N PRO A 92 -1.82 2.54 10.31
CA PRO A 92 -1.77 1.57 11.40
C PRO A 92 -0.82 0.42 11.03
N ASP A 93 -0.31 -0.27 12.03
CA ASP A 93 0.43 -1.52 11.85
C ASP A 93 -0.51 -2.63 11.35
N SER A 94 -0.73 -2.68 10.05
CA SER A 94 -1.69 -3.54 9.37
C SER A 94 -1.30 -3.77 7.91
N ILE A 95 -1.93 -4.72 7.24
CA ILE A 95 -1.87 -4.81 5.78
C ILE A 95 -2.39 -3.51 5.16
N VAL A 96 -1.63 -2.98 4.22
CA VAL A 96 -1.95 -1.78 3.46
C VAL A 96 -2.10 -2.16 1.99
N VAL A 97 -3.17 -1.72 1.34
CA VAL A 97 -3.34 -1.86 -0.11
C VAL A 97 -3.26 -0.49 -0.76
N LEU A 98 -2.35 -0.35 -1.71
CA LEU A 98 -2.30 0.78 -2.61
C LEU A 98 -3.03 0.38 -3.89
N THR A 99 -4.16 1.01 -4.12
CA THR A 99 -5.01 0.76 -5.29
C THR A 99 -4.45 1.45 -6.53
N SER A 100 -4.88 1.01 -7.71
CA SER A 100 -4.47 1.58 -9.00
C SER A 100 -4.82 3.07 -9.16
N ASP A 101 -5.82 3.56 -8.42
CA ASP A 101 -6.20 4.98 -8.36
C ASP A 101 -5.47 5.77 -7.24
N GLY A 102 -4.43 5.19 -6.64
CA GLY A 102 -3.57 5.85 -5.65
C GLY A 102 -4.13 5.92 -4.23
N ARG A 103 -5.24 5.24 -3.93
CA ARG A 103 -5.81 5.22 -2.56
C ARG A 103 -5.11 4.20 -1.69
N LEU A 104 -4.87 4.57 -0.44
CA LEU A 104 -4.37 3.66 0.59
C LEU A 104 -5.53 3.11 1.41
N LEU A 105 -5.71 1.81 1.34
CA LEU A 105 -6.70 1.07 2.13
C LEU A 105 -6.01 0.31 3.25
N VAL A 106 -6.62 0.31 4.42
CA VAL A 106 -6.07 -0.30 5.64
C VAL A 106 -7.13 -1.15 6.36
N ARG A 107 -6.69 -2.02 7.25
CA ARG A 107 -7.57 -2.83 8.13
C ARG A 107 -8.61 -3.62 7.33
N SER A 108 -9.88 -3.58 7.78
CA SER A 108 -10.97 -4.28 7.12
C SER A 108 -11.22 -3.82 5.68
N GLY A 109 -10.95 -2.55 5.38
CA GLY A 109 -11.07 -2.00 4.02
C GLY A 109 -10.09 -2.65 3.05
N ALA A 110 -8.84 -2.86 3.47
CA ALA A 110 -7.84 -3.57 2.67
C ALA A 110 -8.26 -5.02 2.37
N ILE A 111 -8.71 -5.75 3.40
CA ILE A 111 -9.16 -7.14 3.25
C ILE A 111 -10.34 -7.27 2.29
N LEU A 112 -11.35 -6.40 2.44
CA LEU A 112 -12.50 -6.41 1.53
C LEU A 112 -12.10 -6.10 0.08
N HIS A 113 -11.16 -5.20 -0.11
CA HIS A 113 -10.65 -4.85 -1.44
C HIS A 113 -9.92 -6.04 -2.07
N ILE A 114 -9.03 -6.70 -1.31
CA ILE A 114 -8.35 -7.93 -1.76
C ILE A 114 -9.38 -8.98 -2.18
N PHE A 115 -10.38 -9.26 -1.35
CA PHE A 115 -11.41 -10.26 -1.67
C PHE A 115 -12.22 -9.91 -2.93
N ARG A 116 -12.50 -8.62 -3.15
CA ARG A 116 -13.15 -8.17 -4.40
C ARG A 116 -12.26 -8.39 -5.61
N GLY A 117 -10.96 -8.13 -5.48
CA GLY A 117 -9.97 -8.36 -6.54
C GLY A 117 -9.76 -9.83 -6.90
N LEU A 118 -9.88 -10.74 -5.93
CA LEU A 118 -9.82 -12.19 -6.17
C LEU A 118 -11.03 -12.72 -6.95
N GLY A 119 -12.16 -12.01 -6.94
CA GLY A 119 -13.36 -12.41 -7.68
C GLY A 119 -14.09 -13.62 -7.09
N GLY A 120 -14.96 -14.24 -7.89
CA GLY A 120 -15.68 -15.46 -7.52
C GLY A 120 -16.38 -15.39 -6.15
N VAL A 121 -16.26 -16.46 -5.37
CA VAL A 121 -16.86 -16.58 -4.01
C VAL A 121 -16.31 -15.52 -3.06
N TRP A 122 -15.06 -15.10 -3.22
CA TRP A 122 -14.43 -14.08 -2.38
C TRP A 122 -15.06 -12.70 -2.55
N LYS A 123 -15.42 -12.34 -3.78
CA LYS A 123 -16.16 -11.12 -4.07
C LYS A 123 -17.55 -11.14 -3.41
N LEU A 124 -18.22 -12.29 -3.41
CA LEU A 124 -19.52 -12.46 -2.75
C LEU A 124 -19.39 -12.28 -1.24
N LEU A 125 -18.39 -12.94 -0.62
CA LEU A 125 -18.08 -12.79 0.81
C LEU A 125 -17.73 -11.35 1.18
N ALA A 126 -16.97 -10.66 0.35
CA ALA A 126 -16.66 -9.24 0.55
C ALA A 126 -17.92 -8.37 0.52
N SER A 127 -18.85 -8.66 -0.42
CA SER A 127 -20.11 -7.93 -0.54
C SER A 127 -21.02 -8.18 0.67
N ALA A 128 -21.14 -9.42 1.10
CA ALA A 128 -21.90 -9.78 2.32
C ALA A 128 -21.30 -9.11 3.57
N SER A 129 -19.97 -9.15 3.71
CA SER A 129 -19.29 -8.52 4.85
C SER A 129 -19.37 -6.98 4.82
N ALA A 130 -19.59 -6.37 3.64
CA ALA A 130 -19.73 -4.93 3.51
C ALA A 130 -21.02 -4.37 4.17
N VAL A 131 -22.03 -5.23 4.39
CA VAL A 131 -23.25 -4.87 5.12
C VAL A 131 -22.95 -4.55 6.59
N ILE A 132 -21.92 -5.18 7.17
CA ILE A 132 -21.50 -4.90 8.55
C ILE A 132 -20.91 -3.49 8.59
N PRO A 133 -21.35 -2.60 9.49
CA PRO A 133 -20.79 -1.25 9.64
C PRO A 133 -19.29 -1.29 9.89
N ARG A 134 -18.55 -0.35 9.27
CA ARG A 134 -17.08 -0.28 9.32
C ARG A 134 -16.50 -0.35 10.74
N PRO A 135 -17.05 0.32 11.77
CA PRO A 135 -16.49 0.26 13.12
C PRO A 135 -16.41 -1.17 13.68
N PHE A 136 -17.43 -1.98 13.45
CA PHE A 136 -17.46 -3.38 13.92
C PHE A 136 -16.43 -4.25 13.17
N ARG A 137 -16.31 -4.09 11.86
CA ARG A 137 -15.28 -4.80 11.06
C ARG A 137 -13.88 -4.41 11.47
N ASP A 138 -13.64 -3.11 11.71
CA ASP A 138 -12.34 -2.63 12.14
C ASP A 138 -12.02 -3.04 13.59
N ALA A 139 -13.02 -3.16 14.46
CA ALA A 139 -12.85 -3.70 15.80
C ALA A 139 -12.43 -5.19 15.75
N ALA A 140 -13.10 -6.00 14.94
CA ALA A 140 -12.73 -7.40 14.73
C ALA A 140 -11.33 -7.53 14.14
N TYR A 141 -10.99 -6.71 13.13
CA TYR A 141 -9.65 -6.66 12.57
C TYR A 141 -8.59 -6.31 13.63
N ASN A 142 -8.84 -5.26 14.42
CA ASN A 142 -7.91 -4.80 15.45
C ASN A 142 -7.71 -5.86 16.54
N PHE A 143 -8.76 -6.61 16.88
CA PHE A 143 -8.64 -7.74 17.80
C PHE A 143 -7.68 -8.80 17.25
N ILE A 144 -7.89 -9.24 16.00
CA ILE A 144 -6.99 -10.20 15.33
C ILE A 144 -5.57 -9.63 15.23
N ALA A 145 -5.43 -8.34 14.89
CA ALA A 145 -4.12 -7.69 14.79
C ALA A 145 -3.36 -7.67 16.13
N ARG A 146 -4.06 -7.56 17.27
CA ARG A 146 -3.43 -7.63 18.61
C ARG A 146 -2.91 -9.00 18.96
N ILE A 147 -3.67 -10.04 18.62
CA ILE A 147 -3.32 -11.43 18.97
C ILE A 147 -2.46 -12.11 17.91
N ARG A 148 -2.23 -11.49 16.74
CA ARG A 148 -1.57 -12.13 15.59
C ARG A 148 -0.18 -12.67 15.90
N TYR A 149 0.62 -11.95 16.69
CA TYR A 149 1.96 -12.41 17.05
C TYR A 149 1.94 -13.54 18.09
N PHE A 150 0.93 -13.56 18.94
CA PHE A 150 0.76 -14.65 19.92
C PHE A 150 0.27 -15.94 19.24
N VAL A 151 -0.69 -15.82 18.31
CA VAL A 151 -1.31 -16.98 17.66
C VAL A 151 -0.49 -17.49 16.47
N PHE A 152 0.08 -16.58 15.66
CA PHE A 152 0.76 -16.93 14.41
C PHE A 152 2.27 -16.80 14.48
N GLY A 153 2.81 -16.34 15.59
CA GLY A 153 4.23 -16.14 15.83
C GLY A 153 4.83 -14.97 15.08
N LYS A 154 6.05 -14.61 15.49
CA LYS A 154 6.95 -13.72 14.75
C LYS A 154 7.85 -14.57 13.86
N ARG A 155 8.25 -14.04 12.72
CA ARG A 155 9.24 -14.63 11.83
C ARG A 155 10.46 -13.73 11.75
N ASP A 156 11.63 -14.33 11.77
CA ASP A 156 12.90 -13.60 11.63
C ASP A 156 13.18 -13.25 10.16
N GLU A 157 12.58 -14.00 9.22
CA GLU A 157 12.74 -13.78 7.79
C GLU A 157 11.65 -12.84 7.26
N THR A 158 12.08 -11.75 6.65
CA THR A 158 11.20 -10.71 6.08
C THR A 158 10.49 -11.18 4.81
N CYS A 159 11.07 -12.17 4.11
CA CYS A 159 10.51 -12.68 2.86
C CYS A 159 9.82 -14.04 3.09
N PRO A 160 8.54 -14.21 2.70
CA PRO A 160 7.93 -15.52 2.70
C PRO A 160 8.73 -16.43 1.75
N LEU A 161 8.89 -17.73 2.13
CA LEU A 161 9.39 -18.74 1.21
C LEU A 161 8.40 -18.85 0.04
N VAL A 162 8.72 -18.15 -1.04
CA VAL A 162 7.87 -18.06 -2.21
C VAL A 162 8.44 -18.96 -3.30
N PRO A 163 7.63 -19.86 -3.86
CA PRO A 163 8.01 -20.63 -5.02
C PRO A 163 8.52 -19.72 -6.16
N PRO A 164 9.49 -20.20 -6.96
CA PRO A 164 10.13 -19.37 -8.00
C PRO A 164 9.14 -18.70 -8.97
N GLU A 165 8.03 -19.38 -9.28
CA GLU A 165 6.98 -18.88 -10.18
C GLU A 165 6.26 -17.63 -9.68
N TRP A 166 6.27 -17.36 -8.37
CA TRP A 166 5.60 -16.19 -7.78
C TRP A 166 6.56 -15.05 -7.44
N ARG A 167 7.88 -15.29 -7.51
CA ARG A 167 8.90 -14.29 -7.14
C ARG A 167 8.78 -13.00 -7.95
N ALA A 168 8.39 -13.09 -9.22
CA ALA A 168 8.18 -11.93 -10.09
C ALA A 168 7.09 -10.95 -9.60
N ARG A 169 6.26 -11.37 -8.64
CA ARG A 169 5.19 -10.55 -8.04
C ARG A 169 5.65 -9.82 -6.78
N PHE A 170 6.87 -10.06 -6.32
CA PHE A 170 7.43 -9.45 -5.11
C PHE A 170 8.46 -8.39 -5.48
N ASP A 171 8.27 -7.22 -4.91
CA ASP A 171 9.21 -6.13 -4.96
C ASP A 171 9.89 -5.97 -3.58
N PRO A 172 11.17 -5.54 -3.55
CA PRO A 172 11.93 -5.40 -2.31
C PRO A 172 11.40 -4.31 -1.38
#